data_cff5c2c288e25e32d39796e116c03d0a
#
_entry.id   cff5c2c288e25e32d39796e116c03d0a
#
_cell.length_a   1.000
_cell.length_b   1.000
_cell.length_c   1.000
_cell.angle_alpha   90.00
_cell.angle_beta   90.00
_cell.angle_gamma   90.00
#
_symmetry.space_group_name_H-M   'P 1'
#
loop_
_entity.id
_entity.type
_entity.pdbx_description
1 polymer ?
#
loop_
_entity_poly.entity_id
_entity_poly.type
_entity_poly.pdbx_seq_one_letter_code
_entity_poly.pdbx_strand_id
1 'polypeptide(L)'
;MATPSLTAASPSPALEARPQLDKKASPFTLVVFFAILAMGLLFTAYSLMHDVHELGTTVTTWTPFLLLGVALLIALGFEFVNGFHDTANAVATVIYTHSLPPHFAVVWSGFFNFLGVLLSSGAVAFGIIALLPVELILQVGSSAGFAMIFALLIAAILWNLGTWWLGLPASSSHTLIGSIIGVGVANALMHGRDGTSGVDWSQATKVGYALLFSPLIGFAFAALLLLALRLFVKNRALYKAPKGNTPPPWWIRGMLIVTCTGVSFAHGSNDGQKGMGLIMLILVGTLPMAYALNRTMPADQALQFAAVAEVTNKPW
;
A
#
# COMPACT_ATOMS: atom_id res chain seq x y z
N MET A 1 -4.48 -64.27 9.66
CA MET A 1 -5.22 -63.01 9.71
C MET A 1 -4.49 -62.03 8.81
N ALA A 2 -5.08 -61.75 7.65
CA ALA A 2 -4.49 -60.81 6.68
C ALA A 2 -4.95 -59.37 7.05
N THR A 3 -3.99 -58.50 7.27
CA THR A 3 -4.22 -57.06 7.45
C THR A 3 -4.76 -56.46 6.15
N PRO A 4 -5.86 -55.74 6.18
CA PRO A 4 -6.36 -55.06 4.97
C PRO A 4 -5.37 -53.93 4.64
N SER A 5 -4.79 -53.98 3.44
CA SER A 5 -4.04 -52.88 2.84
C SER A 5 -4.98 -51.67 2.67
N LEU A 6 -4.74 -50.60 3.41
CA LEU A 6 -5.35 -49.30 3.15
C LEU A 6 -4.85 -48.81 1.77
N THR A 7 -5.63 -49.12 0.72
CA THR A 7 -5.50 -48.48 -0.59
C THR A 7 -5.70 -46.97 -0.36
N ALA A 8 -4.62 -46.21 -0.51
CA ALA A 8 -4.70 -44.74 -0.50
C ALA A 8 -5.78 -44.32 -1.51
N ALA A 9 -6.83 -43.68 -1.01
CA ALA A 9 -7.87 -43.12 -1.85
C ALA A 9 -7.23 -42.19 -2.88
N SER A 10 -7.54 -42.37 -4.17
CA SER A 10 -7.08 -41.44 -5.21
C SER A 10 -7.52 -40.02 -4.82
N PRO A 11 -6.63 -39.01 -4.94
CA PRO A 11 -6.98 -37.64 -4.57
C PRO A 11 -8.22 -37.20 -5.34
N SER A 12 -9.16 -36.55 -4.67
CA SER A 12 -10.38 -36.05 -5.27
C SER A 12 -10.09 -35.17 -6.48
N PRO A 13 -10.87 -35.17 -7.56
CA PRO A 13 -10.65 -34.34 -8.75
C PRO A 13 -10.52 -32.85 -8.46
N ALA A 14 -11.03 -32.37 -7.31
CA ALA A 14 -10.88 -31.00 -6.82
C ALA A 14 -9.47 -30.71 -6.31
N LEU A 15 -8.70 -31.72 -5.86
CA LEU A 15 -7.31 -31.58 -5.44
C LEU A 15 -6.35 -31.52 -6.64
N GLU A 16 -6.69 -32.23 -7.74
CA GLU A 16 -5.89 -32.20 -8.97
C GLU A 16 -5.97 -30.85 -9.73
N ALA A 17 -7.05 -30.08 -9.51
CA ALA A 17 -7.27 -28.79 -10.15
C ALA A 17 -6.58 -27.61 -9.43
N ARG A 18 -5.85 -27.84 -8.33
CA ARG A 18 -5.17 -26.77 -7.61
C ARG A 18 -3.94 -26.28 -8.37
N PRO A 19 -3.76 -24.96 -8.55
CA PRO A 19 -2.55 -24.42 -9.15
C PRO A 19 -1.34 -24.78 -8.28
N GLN A 20 -0.24 -25.19 -8.91
CA GLN A 20 1.00 -25.51 -8.23
C GLN A 20 1.69 -24.20 -7.79
N LEU A 21 1.41 -23.75 -6.57
CA LEU A 21 1.96 -22.54 -5.98
C LEU A 21 3.34 -22.78 -5.33
N ASP A 22 3.67 -24.05 -5.04
CA ASP A 22 4.88 -24.43 -4.29
C ASP A 22 6.15 -24.49 -5.14
N LYS A 23 6.09 -24.10 -6.41
CA LYS A 23 7.30 -24.01 -7.25
C LYS A 23 8.21 -22.91 -6.74
N LYS A 24 9.42 -23.29 -6.30
CA LYS A 24 10.47 -22.33 -5.90
C LYS A 24 10.74 -21.37 -7.07
N ALA A 25 10.85 -20.08 -6.73
CA ALA A 25 11.28 -19.08 -7.70
C ALA A 25 12.65 -19.45 -8.28
N SER A 26 12.83 -19.22 -9.58
CA SER A 26 14.15 -19.47 -10.19
C SER A 26 15.17 -18.49 -9.64
N PRO A 27 16.46 -18.87 -9.51
CA PRO A 27 17.51 -17.93 -9.10
C PRO A 27 17.54 -16.67 -9.96
N PHE A 28 17.27 -16.80 -11.25
CA PHE A 28 17.19 -15.68 -12.17
C PHE A 28 16.07 -14.70 -11.80
N THR A 29 14.88 -15.21 -11.46
CA THR A 29 13.75 -14.37 -11.02
C THR A 29 14.09 -13.59 -9.74
N LEU A 30 14.77 -14.22 -8.79
CA LEU A 30 15.22 -13.55 -7.57
C LEU A 30 16.26 -12.47 -7.87
N VAL A 31 17.24 -12.76 -8.73
CA VAL A 31 18.25 -11.76 -9.15
C VAL A 31 17.59 -10.56 -9.81
N VAL A 32 16.66 -10.78 -10.75
CA VAL A 32 15.93 -9.70 -11.42
C VAL A 32 15.12 -8.88 -10.42
N PHE A 33 14.41 -9.54 -9.49
CA PHE A 33 13.65 -8.86 -8.45
C PHE A 33 14.54 -7.95 -7.59
N PHE A 34 15.63 -8.50 -7.02
CA PHE A 34 16.54 -7.72 -6.19
C PHE A 34 17.29 -6.64 -6.97
N ALA A 35 17.59 -6.86 -8.25
CA ALA A 35 18.21 -5.84 -9.11
C ALA A 35 17.26 -4.66 -9.34
N ILE A 36 15.97 -4.90 -9.61
CA ILE A 36 14.96 -3.84 -9.77
C ILE A 36 14.77 -3.08 -8.46
N LEU A 37 14.67 -3.80 -7.32
CA LEU A 37 14.56 -3.20 -6.00
C LEU A 37 15.78 -2.31 -5.68
N ALA A 38 16.98 -2.83 -5.89
CA ALA A 38 18.23 -2.08 -5.66
C ALA A 38 18.31 -0.84 -6.57
N MET A 39 17.93 -0.97 -7.84
CA MET A 39 17.90 0.15 -8.78
C MET A 39 16.92 1.24 -8.32
N GLY A 40 15.72 0.86 -7.85
CA GLY A 40 14.74 1.81 -7.30
C GLY A 40 15.26 2.52 -6.05
N LEU A 41 15.88 1.80 -5.12
CA LEU A 41 16.46 2.39 -3.91
C LEU A 41 17.63 3.32 -4.23
N LEU A 42 18.52 2.93 -5.15
CA LEU A 42 19.64 3.77 -5.60
C LEU A 42 19.14 5.02 -6.32
N PHE A 43 18.11 4.90 -7.15
CA PHE A 43 17.49 6.05 -7.81
C PHE A 43 16.90 7.02 -6.79
N THR A 44 16.18 6.51 -5.79
CA THR A 44 15.60 7.33 -4.71
C THR A 44 16.69 8.04 -3.91
N ALA A 45 17.77 7.33 -3.54
CA ALA A 45 18.89 7.91 -2.83
C ALA A 45 19.61 8.98 -3.66
N TYR A 46 19.84 8.73 -4.95
CA TYR A 46 20.43 9.68 -5.88
C TYR A 46 19.57 10.94 -6.02
N SER A 47 18.25 10.76 -6.25
CA SER A 47 17.31 11.88 -6.40
C SER A 47 17.28 12.76 -5.15
N LEU A 48 17.22 12.13 -3.96
CA LEU A 48 17.24 12.85 -2.68
C LEU A 48 18.55 13.63 -2.48
N MET A 49 19.71 13.03 -2.76
CA MET A 49 21.00 13.69 -2.66
C MET A 49 21.14 14.85 -3.66
N HIS A 50 20.64 14.67 -4.88
CA HIS A 50 20.62 15.71 -5.91
C HIS A 50 19.77 16.89 -5.47
N ASP A 51 18.56 16.67 -4.96
CA ASP A 51 17.65 17.71 -4.48
C ASP A 51 18.25 18.50 -3.31
N VAL A 52 18.91 17.81 -2.36
CA VAL A 52 19.60 18.46 -1.23
C VAL A 52 20.78 19.30 -1.71
N HIS A 53 21.55 18.81 -2.71
CA HIS A 53 22.70 19.51 -3.27
C HIS A 53 22.27 20.79 -4.02
N GLU A 54 21.19 20.72 -4.80
CA GLU A 54 20.66 21.90 -5.53
C GLU A 54 20.22 23.03 -4.59
N LEU A 55 19.84 22.72 -3.34
CA LEU A 55 19.47 23.73 -2.36
C LEU A 55 20.67 24.47 -1.75
N GLY A 56 21.91 24.10 -2.10
CA GLY A 56 23.12 24.69 -1.53
C GLY A 56 23.27 24.49 -0.02
N THR A 57 22.50 23.56 0.58
CA THR A 57 22.57 23.27 1.99
C THR A 57 23.84 22.48 2.31
N THR A 58 24.72 23.04 3.13
CA THR A 58 25.88 22.31 3.65
C THR A 58 25.40 21.33 4.71
N VAL A 59 25.63 20.05 4.49
CA VAL A 59 25.32 18.99 5.46
C VAL A 59 26.27 19.13 6.65
N THR A 60 25.81 19.76 7.72
CA THR A 60 26.57 19.96 8.95
C THR A 60 26.50 18.77 9.90
N THR A 61 25.41 18.01 9.85
CA THR A 61 25.20 16.81 10.68
C THR A 61 24.55 15.70 9.88
N TRP A 62 24.99 14.46 10.06
CA TRP A 62 24.48 13.29 9.34
C TRP A 62 23.25 12.65 10.01
N THR A 63 22.99 12.93 11.30
CA THR A 63 21.93 12.29 12.06
C THR A 63 20.53 12.47 11.45
N PRO A 64 20.09 13.67 11.02
CA PRO A 64 18.79 13.85 10.39
C PRO A 64 18.64 13.05 9.08
N PHE A 65 19.70 12.96 8.28
CA PHE A 65 19.69 12.18 7.04
C PHE A 65 19.65 10.67 7.29
N LEU A 66 20.31 10.21 8.35
CA LEU A 66 20.20 8.81 8.79
C LEU A 66 18.76 8.48 9.21
N LEU A 67 18.16 9.33 10.06
CA LEU A 67 16.77 9.16 10.49
C LEU A 67 15.79 9.23 9.31
N LEU A 68 16.01 10.14 8.37
CA LEU A 68 15.26 10.24 7.13
C LEU A 68 15.37 8.94 6.31
N GLY A 69 16.58 8.44 6.12
CA GLY A 69 16.81 7.19 5.39
C GLY A 69 16.11 6.00 6.06
N VAL A 70 16.18 5.89 7.38
CA VAL A 70 15.48 4.86 8.15
C VAL A 70 13.96 5.03 8.03
N ALA A 71 13.42 6.24 8.14
CA ALA A 71 11.99 6.51 7.98
C ALA A 71 11.47 6.11 6.60
N LEU A 72 12.21 6.45 5.54
CA LEU A 72 11.88 6.07 4.17
C LEU A 72 11.94 4.55 3.98
N LEU A 73 12.95 3.87 4.53
CA LEU A 73 13.04 2.40 4.46
C LEU A 73 11.87 1.73 5.18
N ILE A 74 11.44 2.24 6.33
CA ILE A 74 10.29 1.68 7.05
C ILE A 74 9.00 1.97 6.27
N ALA A 75 8.85 3.16 5.67
CA ALA A 75 7.68 3.49 4.83
C ALA A 75 7.62 2.59 3.57
N LEU A 76 8.74 2.36 2.91
CA LEU A 76 8.84 1.42 1.79
C LEU A 76 8.58 -0.02 2.24
N GLY A 77 9.04 -0.41 3.44
CA GLY A 77 8.73 -1.69 4.06
C GLY A 77 7.24 -1.87 4.33
N PHE A 78 6.56 -0.83 4.80
CA PHE A 78 5.10 -0.84 4.95
C PHE A 78 4.40 -1.06 3.61
N GLU A 79 4.79 -0.33 2.56
CA GLU A 79 4.22 -0.51 1.22
C GLU A 79 4.51 -1.89 0.62
N PHE A 80 5.70 -2.44 0.87
CA PHE A 80 6.01 -3.81 0.46
C PHE A 80 5.07 -4.82 1.12
N VAL A 81 4.83 -4.70 2.44
CA VAL A 81 3.91 -5.58 3.18
C VAL A 81 2.47 -5.38 2.71
N ASN A 82 2.05 -4.14 2.46
CA ASN A 82 0.75 -3.82 1.89
C ASN A 82 0.57 -4.49 0.51
N GLY A 83 1.53 -4.30 -0.39
CA GLY A 83 1.46 -4.83 -1.75
C GLY A 83 1.40 -6.36 -1.79
N PHE A 84 2.23 -7.07 -1.02
CA PHE A 84 2.21 -8.52 -1.03
C PHE A 84 0.96 -9.10 -0.34
N HIS A 85 0.43 -8.44 0.67
CA HIS A 85 -0.78 -8.85 1.36
C HIS A 85 -2.01 -8.80 0.44
N ASP A 86 -2.12 -7.74 -0.35
CA ASP A 86 -3.31 -7.45 -1.16
C ASP A 86 -3.24 -7.96 -2.60
N THR A 87 -2.07 -8.36 -3.11
CA THR A 87 -1.92 -8.89 -4.47
C THR A 87 -2.84 -10.09 -4.76
N ALA A 88 -3.11 -10.94 -3.76
CA ALA A 88 -3.97 -12.10 -3.91
C ALA A 88 -5.38 -11.73 -4.42
N ASN A 89 -5.91 -10.59 -3.99
CA ASN A 89 -7.25 -10.13 -4.39
C ASN A 89 -7.37 -9.88 -5.90
N ALA A 90 -6.31 -9.40 -6.53
CA ALA A 90 -6.27 -9.13 -7.96
C ALA A 90 -6.00 -10.38 -8.80
N VAL A 91 -5.11 -11.29 -8.33
CA VAL A 91 -4.61 -12.40 -9.15
C VAL A 91 -5.32 -13.73 -8.92
N ALA A 92 -6.06 -13.89 -7.82
CA ALA A 92 -6.68 -15.16 -7.46
C ALA A 92 -7.53 -15.73 -8.59
N THR A 93 -8.38 -14.94 -9.21
CA THR A 93 -9.28 -15.38 -10.28
C THR A 93 -8.53 -15.90 -11.50
N VAL A 94 -7.48 -15.21 -11.95
CA VAL A 94 -6.70 -15.61 -13.14
C VAL A 94 -5.80 -16.82 -12.87
N ILE A 95 -5.34 -16.99 -11.63
CA ILE A 95 -4.53 -18.15 -11.23
C ILE A 95 -5.40 -19.40 -11.07
N TYR A 96 -6.48 -19.32 -10.30
CA TYR A 96 -7.34 -20.47 -10.02
C TYR A 96 -8.15 -20.95 -11.23
N THR A 97 -8.38 -20.07 -12.20
CA THR A 97 -9.00 -20.45 -13.49
C THR A 97 -7.97 -20.91 -14.53
N HIS A 98 -6.70 -21.00 -14.19
CA HIS A 98 -5.60 -21.31 -15.11
C HIS A 98 -5.51 -20.34 -16.32
N SER A 99 -6.04 -19.12 -16.17
CA SER A 99 -5.99 -18.09 -17.22
C SER A 99 -4.59 -17.51 -17.40
N LEU A 100 -3.84 -17.36 -16.29
CA LEU A 100 -2.43 -16.95 -16.28
C LEU A 100 -1.61 -17.85 -15.34
N PRO A 101 -0.34 -18.14 -15.69
CA PRO A 101 0.58 -18.78 -14.75
C PRO A 101 0.80 -17.87 -13.52
N PRO A 102 0.95 -18.43 -12.29
CA PRO A 102 1.03 -17.65 -11.06
C PRO A 102 2.10 -16.54 -11.09
N HIS A 103 3.32 -16.86 -11.51
CA HIS A 103 4.41 -15.88 -11.58
C HIS A 103 4.11 -14.74 -12.56
N PHE A 104 3.55 -15.04 -13.71
CA PHE A 104 3.17 -14.03 -14.69
C PHE A 104 2.02 -13.16 -14.19
N ALA A 105 1.02 -13.75 -13.53
CA ALA A 105 -0.11 -13.03 -12.96
C ALA A 105 0.35 -12.00 -11.91
N VAL A 106 1.30 -12.37 -11.03
CA VAL A 106 1.85 -11.47 -10.01
C VAL A 106 2.64 -10.31 -10.64
N VAL A 107 3.52 -10.60 -11.61
CA VAL A 107 4.28 -9.56 -12.33
C VAL A 107 3.35 -8.63 -13.09
N TRP A 108 2.33 -9.17 -13.76
CA TRP A 108 1.29 -8.42 -14.47
C TRP A 108 0.53 -7.49 -13.53
N SER A 109 0.07 -8.03 -12.41
CA SER A 109 -0.61 -7.24 -11.37
C SER A 109 0.30 -6.12 -10.83
N GLY A 110 1.56 -6.43 -10.51
CA GLY A 110 2.53 -5.45 -10.03
C GLY A 110 2.77 -4.30 -11.02
N PHE A 111 2.88 -4.61 -12.31
CA PHE A 111 3.04 -3.60 -13.35
C PHE A 111 1.84 -2.65 -13.43
N PHE A 112 0.61 -3.17 -13.39
CA PHE A 112 -0.59 -2.33 -13.41
C PHE A 112 -0.86 -1.60 -12.11
N ASN A 113 -0.45 -2.15 -10.96
CA ASN A 113 -0.41 -1.41 -9.70
C ASN A 113 0.52 -0.19 -9.81
N PHE A 114 1.73 -0.39 -10.32
CA PHE A 114 2.69 0.70 -10.54
C PHE A 114 2.12 1.79 -11.45
N LEU A 115 1.51 1.42 -12.58
CA LEU A 115 0.84 2.38 -13.46
C LEU A 115 -0.32 3.10 -12.75
N GLY A 116 -1.07 2.41 -11.90
CA GLY A 116 -2.13 3.00 -11.09
C GLY A 116 -1.60 4.09 -10.16
N VAL A 117 -0.47 3.85 -9.49
CA VAL A 117 0.20 4.86 -8.65
C VAL A 117 0.64 6.05 -9.49
N LEU A 118 1.33 5.83 -10.60
CA LEU A 118 1.86 6.90 -11.47
C LEU A 118 0.78 7.81 -12.04
N LEU A 119 -0.38 7.25 -12.37
CA LEU A 119 -1.50 7.98 -12.98
C LEU A 119 -2.53 8.46 -11.95
N SER A 120 -2.26 8.29 -10.67
CA SER A 120 -3.17 8.70 -9.60
C SER A 120 -3.22 10.21 -9.41
N SER A 121 -4.35 10.71 -8.89
CA SER A 121 -4.57 12.14 -8.64
C SER A 121 -3.89 12.67 -7.37
N GLY A 122 -3.36 11.80 -6.50
CA GLY A 122 -2.85 12.17 -5.19
C GLY A 122 -3.94 12.42 -4.12
N ALA A 123 -5.21 12.35 -4.46
CA ALA A 123 -6.31 12.68 -3.54
C ALA A 123 -6.29 11.83 -2.25
N VAL A 124 -5.98 10.54 -2.36
CA VAL A 124 -5.88 9.65 -1.19
C VAL A 124 -4.64 10.00 -0.36
N ALA A 125 -3.51 10.32 -1.00
CA ALA A 125 -2.29 10.74 -0.32
C ALA A 125 -2.54 11.99 0.54
N PHE A 126 -3.19 13.02 -0.02
CA PHE A 126 -3.58 14.21 0.73
C PHE A 126 -4.60 13.90 1.83
N GLY A 127 -5.54 12.98 1.60
CA GLY A 127 -6.49 12.52 2.62
C GLY A 127 -5.81 11.86 3.82
N ILE A 128 -4.74 11.11 3.60
CA ILE A 128 -3.92 10.51 4.68
C ILE A 128 -3.17 11.60 5.45
N ILE A 129 -2.55 12.56 4.76
CA ILE A 129 -1.86 13.69 5.41
C ILE A 129 -2.84 14.49 6.28
N ALA A 130 -4.04 14.76 5.78
CA ALA A 130 -5.07 15.50 6.52
C ALA A 130 -5.59 14.77 7.77
N LEU A 131 -5.40 13.45 7.86
CA LEU A 131 -5.76 12.66 9.04
C LEU A 131 -4.67 12.69 10.13
N LEU A 132 -3.44 13.03 9.76
CA LEU A 132 -2.31 13.00 10.69
C LEU A 132 -2.45 14.07 11.76
N PRO A 133 -2.01 13.79 13.01
CA PRO A 133 -1.94 14.80 14.06
C PRO A 133 -1.16 16.03 13.61
N VAL A 134 -1.67 17.22 13.92
CA VAL A 134 -1.04 18.49 13.56
C VAL A 134 0.38 18.56 14.13
N GLU A 135 0.56 18.08 15.37
CA GLU A 135 1.87 18.01 16.02
C GLU A 135 2.87 17.14 15.24
N LEU A 136 2.40 16.03 14.66
CA LEU A 136 3.25 15.20 13.80
C LEU A 136 3.70 15.98 12.57
N ILE A 137 2.78 16.68 11.91
CA ILE A 137 3.08 17.46 10.70
C ILE A 137 4.10 18.57 11.00
N LEU A 138 3.92 19.27 12.13
CA LEU A 138 4.78 20.37 12.53
C LEU A 138 6.15 19.93 13.05
N GLN A 139 6.27 18.71 13.56
CA GLN A 139 7.47 18.21 14.24
C GLN A 139 8.17 17.07 13.51
N VAL A 140 7.79 16.76 12.26
CA VAL A 140 8.33 15.60 11.52
C VAL A 140 9.86 15.57 11.51
N GLY A 141 10.52 16.70 11.37
CA GLY A 141 11.98 16.80 11.40
C GLY A 141 12.62 16.69 12.80
N SER A 142 11.83 16.64 13.87
CA SER A 142 12.30 16.47 15.24
C SER A 142 12.42 14.99 15.62
N SER A 143 13.15 14.68 16.69
CA SER A 143 13.21 13.31 17.23
C SER A 143 11.85 12.80 17.68
N ALA A 144 10.97 13.66 18.20
CA ALA A 144 9.60 13.31 18.58
C ALA A 144 8.76 12.96 17.34
N GLY A 145 8.85 13.74 16.27
CA GLY A 145 8.14 13.47 15.01
C GLY A 145 8.59 12.16 14.36
N PHE A 146 9.89 11.89 14.31
CA PHE A 146 10.39 10.58 13.83
C PHE A 146 9.88 9.43 14.69
N ALA A 147 9.85 9.58 16.03
CA ALA A 147 9.33 8.55 16.91
C ALA A 147 7.84 8.25 16.62
N MET A 148 7.04 9.28 16.36
CA MET A 148 5.63 9.13 15.98
C MET A 148 5.50 8.41 14.62
N ILE A 149 6.29 8.78 13.61
CA ILE A 149 6.31 8.13 12.30
C ILE A 149 6.69 6.65 12.44
N PHE A 150 7.75 6.35 13.18
CA PHE A 150 8.18 4.98 13.41
C PHE A 150 7.11 4.17 14.15
N ALA A 151 6.49 4.74 15.15
CA ALA A 151 5.42 4.08 15.92
C ALA A 151 4.25 3.70 15.01
N LEU A 152 3.74 4.64 14.19
CA LEU A 152 2.60 4.35 13.31
C LEU A 152 2.93 3.32 12.23
N LEU A 153 4.10 3.42 11.60
CA LEU A 153 4.50 2.51 10.52
C LEU A 153 4.81 1.11 11.05
N ILE A 154 5.57 1.02 12.14
CA ILE A 154 5.91 -0.27 12.77
C ILE A 154 4.65 -0.96 13.28
N ALA A 155 3.73 -0.23 13.93
CA ALA A 155 2.46 -0.80 14.38
C ALA A 155 1.65 -1.37 13.20
N ALA A 156 1.58 -0.64 12.08
CA ALA A 156 0.89 -1.09 10.89
C ALA A 156 1.55 -2.32 10.25
N ILE A 157 2.88 -2.34 10.16
CA ILE A 157 3.64 -3.49 9.65
C ILE A 157 3.41 -4.73 10.53
N LEU A 158 3.56 -4.58 11.86
CA LEU A 158 3.40 -5.70 12.80
C LEU A 158 1.98 -6.27 12.75
N TRP A 159 0.96 -5.41 12.65
CA TRP A 159 -0.42 -5.87 12.53
C TRP A 159 -0.66 -6.63 11.22
N ASN A 160 -0.22 -6.09 10.09
CA ASN A 160 -0.39 -6.72 8.79
C ASN A 160 0.36 -8.06 8.70
N LEU A 161 1.60 -8.12 9.20
CA LEU A 161 2.37 -9.37 9.26
C LEU A 161 1.76 -10.38 10.23
N GLY A 162 1.28 -9.93 11.39
CA GLY A 162 0.65 -10.79 12.38
C GLY A 162 -0.64 -11.42 11.86
N THR A 163 -1.51 -10.63 11.24
CA THR A 163 -2.76 -11.12 10.64
C THR A 163 -2.50 -12.05 9.46
N TRP A 164 -1.51 -11.73 8.63
CA TRP A 164 -1.07 -12.62 7.56
C TRP A 164 -0.56 -13.96 8.09
N TRP A 165 0.31 -13.93 9.11
CA TRP A 165 0.84 -15.15 9.75
C TRP A 165 -0.26 -16.04 10.32
N LEU A 166 -1.29 -15.43 10.92
CA LEU A 166 -2.44 -16.13 11.50
C LEU A 166 -3.49 -16.52 10.45
N GLY A 167 -3.32 -16.13 9.18
CA GLY A 167 -4.32 -16.36 8.13
C GLY A 167 -5.63 -15.60 8.33
N LEU A 168 -5.60 -14.49 9.07
CA LEU A 168 -6.76 -13.65 9.32
C LEU A 168 -6.91 -12.61 8.22
N PRO A 169 -8.12 -12.39 7.68
CA PRO A 169 -8.34 -11.30 6.74
C PRO A 169 -8.18 -9.97 7.45
N ALA A 170 -7.38 -9.09 6.87
CA ALA A 170 -7.15 -7.74 7.40
C ALA A 170 -7.20 -6.72 6.26
N SER A 171 -7.44 -5.46 6.64
CA SER A 171 -7.39 -4.32 5.73
C SER A 171 -6.22 -3.43 6.10
N SER A 172 -5.25 -3.29 5.22
CA SER A 172 -4.11 -2.40 5.41
C SER A 172 -4.52 -0.94 5.58
N SER A 173 -5.63 -0.51 4.96
CA SER A 173 -6.20 0.82 5.16
C SER A 173 -6.69 1.04 6.59
N HIS A 174 -7.46 0.10 7.13
CA HIS A 174 -7.94 0.17 8.52
C HIS A 174 -6.76 0.15 9.49
N THR A 175 -5.76 -0.67 9.21
CA THR A 175 -4.55 -0.78 10.03
C THR A 175 -3.78 0.53 10.06
N LEU A 176 -3.54 1.15 8.91
CA LEU A 176 -2.83 2.43 8.82
C LEU A 176 -3.59 3.55 9.54
N ILE A 177 -4.88 3.68 9.27
CA ILE A 177 -5.72 4.71 9.89
C ILE A 177 -5.80 4.50 11.40
N GLY A 178 -5.96 3.25 11.86
CA GLY A 178 -5.95 2.92 13.28
C GLY A 178 -4.62 3.28 13.95
N SER A 179 -3.48 3.03 13.29
CA SER A 179 -2.17 3.43 13.83
C SER A 179 -1.96 4.94 13.88
N ILE A 180 -2.46 5.69 12.89
CA ILE A 180 -2.44 7.17 12.89
C ILE A 180 -3.26 7.71 14.07
N ILE A 181 -4.49 7.24 14.22
CA ILE A 181 -5.36 7.63 15.35
C ILE A 181 -4.70 7.27 16.67
N GLY A 182 -4.17 6.04 16.79
CA GLY A 182 -3.51 5.57 18.00
C GLY A 182 -2.32 6.44 18.41
N VAL A 183 -1.48 6.81 17.46
CA VAL A 183 -0.34 7.71 17.72
C VAL A 183 -0.81 9.12 18.11
N GLY A 184 -1.85 9.65 17.46
CA GLY A 184 -2.44 10.94 17.81
C GLY A 184 -2.98 10.98 19.24
N VAL A 185 -3.76 9.96 19.61
CA VAL A 185 -4.30 9.79 20.97
C VAL A 185 -3.16 9.66 21.99
N ALA A 186 -2.19 8.78 21.74
CA ALA A 186 -1.05 8.56 22.62
C ALA A 186 -0.24 9.85 22.83
N ASN A 187 0.03 10.59 21.76
CA ASN A 187 0.75 11.86 21.82
C ASN A 187 0.00 12.89 22.67
N ALA A 188 -1.32 13.02 22.51
CA ALA A 188 -2.12 13.94 23.32
C ALA A 188 -2.07 13.56 24.82
N LEU A 189 -2.24 12.28 25.15
CA LEU A 189 -2.18 11.79 26.53
C LEU A 189 -0.81 11.97 27.17
N MET A 190 0.28 11.71 26.42
CA MET A 190 1.65 11.91 26.91
C MET A 190 1.97 13.37 27.25
N HIS A 191 1.27 14.31 26.60
CA HIS A 191 1.40 15.75 26.91
C HIS A 191 0.33 16.29 27.87
N GLY A 192 -0.37 15.40 28.59
CA GLY A 192 -1.37 15.77 29.58
C GLY A 192 -2.63 16.42 29.00
N ARG A 193 -2.88 16.22 27.69
CA ARG A 193 -4.07 16.70 26.99
C ARG A 193 -5.13 15.59 26.94
N ASP A 194 -6.38 15.98 26.64
CA ASP A 194 -7.42 15.01 26.30
C ASP A 194 -7.00 14.22 25.05
N GLY A 195 -7.07 12.89 25.10
CA GLY A 195 -6.72 12.01 24.00
C GLY A 195 -7.47 12.33 22.68
N THR A 196 -8.64 12.94 22.78
CA THR A 196 -9.40 13.38 21.59
C THR A 196 -8.78 14.58 20.89
N SER A 197 -7.96 15.39 21.55
CA SER A 197 -7.35 16.60 20.98
C SER A 197 -6.21 16.30 19.97
N GLY A 198 -5.70 15.08 19.96
CA GLY A 198 -4.60 14.66 19.10
C GLY A 198 -5.01 14.16 17.71
N VAL A 199 -6.30 14.22 17.36
CA VAL A 199 -6.84 13.66 16.11
C VAL A 199 -7.88 14.61 15.51
N ASP A 200 -7.84 14.80 14.19
CA ASP A 200 -8.96 15.42 13.47
C ASP A 200 -10.13 14.42 13.34
N TRP A 201 -11.04 14.46 14.31
CA TRP A 201 -12.21 13.57 14.35
C TRP A 201 -13.20 13.83 13.22
N SER A 202 -13.23 15.04 12.64
CA SER A 202 -14.05 15.32 11.46
C SER A 202 -13.55 14.50 10.26
N GLN A 203 -12.27 14.54 10.02
CA GLN A 203 -11.65 13.74 8.96
C GLN A 203 -11.69 12.24 9.27
N ALA A 204 -11.40 11.83 10.51
CA ALA A 204 -11.47 10.44 10.94
C ALA A 204 -12.87 9.85 10.73
N THR A 205 -13.93 10.62 11.03
CA THR A 205 -15.31 10.20 10.80
C THR A 205 -15.64 10.04 9.32
N LYS A 206 -15.22 10.96 8.46
CA LYS A 206 -15.41 10.84 6.99
C LYS A 206 -14.74 9.59 6.44
N VAL A 207 -13.49 9.34 6.85
CA VAL A 207 -12.76 8.14 6.46
C VAL A 207 -13.42 6.89 7.03
N GLY A 208 -13.86 6.92 8.29
CA GLY A 208 -14.60 5.84 8.93
C GLY A 208 -15.87 5.45 8.17
N TYR A 209 -16.66 6.43 7.72
CA TYR A 209 -17.82 6.15 6.85
C TYR A 209 -17.41 5.54 5.50
N ALA A 210 -16.36 6.04 4.86
CA ALA A 210 -15.87 5.47 3.62
C ALA A 210 -15.48 4.00 3.79
N LEU A 211 -14.76 3.65 4.87
CA LEU A 211 -14.34 2.29 5.18
C LEU A 211 -15.52 1.37 5.53
N LEU A 212 -16.55 1.90 6.19
CA LEU A 212 -17.75 1.15 6.53
C LEU A 212 -18.64 0.87 5.31
N PHE A 213 -18.87 1.87 4.48
CA PHE A 213 -19.78 1.73 3.33
C PHE A 213 -19.14 1.06 2.12
N SER A 214 -17.84 1.18 1.93
CA SER A 214 -17.13 0.59 0.78
C SER A 214 -17.35 -0.94 0.66
N PRO A 215 -17.21 -1.77 1.71
CA PRO A 215 -17.48 -3.20 1.62
C PRO A 215 -18.96 -3.51 1.31
N LEU A 216 -19.88 -2.75 1.88
CA LEU A 216 -21.32 -2.93 1.65
C LEU A 216 -21.70 -2.63 0.20
N ILE A 217 -21.17 -1.53 -0.35
CA ILE A 217 -21.37 -1.13 -1.73
C ILE A 217 -20.74 -2.19 -2.67
N GLY A 218 -19.51 -2.61 -2.39
CA GLY A 218 -18.82 -3.65 -3.15
C GLY A 218 -19.59 -4.97 -3.16
N PHE A 219 -20.08 -5.40 -2.00
CA PHE A 219 -20.92 -6.59 -1.87
C PHE A 219 -22.22 -6.46 -2.70
N ALA A 220 -22.92 -5.34 -2.58
CA ALA A 220 -24.17 -5.11 -3.29
C ALA A 220 -23.98 -5.15 -4.81
N PHE A 221 -22.96 -4.45 -5.34
CA PHE A 221 -22.66 -4.48 -6.77
C PHE A 221 -22.21 -5.85 -7.26
N ALA A 222 -21.39 -6.58 -6.51
CA ALA A 222 -20.98 -7.93 -6.86
C ALA A 222 -22.17 -8.90 -6.88
N ALA A 223 -23.06 -8.81 -5.90
CA ALA A 223 -24.28 -9.61 -5.84
C ALA A 223 -25.22 -9.30 -7.02
N LEU A 224 -25.46 -8.02 -7.29
CA LEU A 224 -26.30 -7.60 -8.42
C LEU A 224 -25.72 -8.04 -9.76
N LEU A 225 -24.41 -7.92 -9.96
CA LEU A 225 -23.73 -8.39 -11.16
C LEU A 225 -23.87 -9.91 -11.32
N LEU A 226 -23.65 -10.67 -10.23
CA LEU A 226 -23.81 -12.13 -10.27
C LEU A 226 -25.24 -12.54 -10.60
N LEU A 227 -26.24 -11.87 -10.03
CA LEU A 227 -27.66 -12.11 -10.33
C LEU A 227 -27.98 -11.77 -11.79
N ALA A 228 -27.50 -10.63 -12.29
CA ALA A 228 -27.65 -10.24 -13.69
C ALA A 228 -27.00 -11.29 -14.63
N LEU A 229 -25.77 -11.71 -14.34
CA LEU A 229 -25.12 -12.76 -15.12
C LEU A 229 -25.94 -14.06 -15.12
N ARG A 230 -26.48 -14.50 -13.97
CA ARG A 230 -27.33 -15.70 -13.90
C ARG A 230 -28.64 -15.58 -14.69
N LEU A 231 -29.20 -14.38 -14.79
CA LEU A 231 -30.43 -14.13 -15.56
C LEU A 231 -30.16 -14.15 -17.07
N PHE A 232 -29.08 -13.48 -17.51
CA PHE A 232 -28.80 -13.30 -18.94
C PHE A 232 -27.90 -14.38 -19.52
N VAL A 233 -26.96 -14.93 -18.76
CA VAL A 233 -26.01 -15.95 -19.21
C VAL A 233 -26.45 -17.32 -18.75
N LYS A 234 -27.17 -18.05 -19.62
CA LYS A 234 -27.74 -19.37 -19.30
C LYS A 234 -26.74 -20.53 -19.38
N ASN A 235 -25.48 -20.29 -19.79
CA ASN A 235 -24.49 -21.34 -19.92
C ASN A 235 -23.98 -21.80 -18.53
N ARG A 236 -24.52 -22.95 -18.08
CA ARG A 236 -24.21 -23.54 -16.77
C ARG A 236 -22.72 -23.92 -16.60
N ALA A 237 -21.99 -24.08 -17.69
CA ALA A 237 -20.57 -24.44 -17.63
C ALA A 237 -19.72 -23.33 -17.01
N LEU A 238 -20.14 -22.05 -17.14
CA LEU A 238 -19.43 -20.88 -16.58
C LEU A 238 -19.53 -20.77 -15.06
N TYR A 239 -20.52 -21.49 -14.46
CA TYR A 239 -20.74 -21.46 -13.01
C TYR A 239 -20.21 -22.70 -12.30
N LYS A 240 -19.50 -23.57 -13.01
CA LYS A 240 -18.87 -24.76 -12.45
C LYS A 240 -17.38 -24.53 -12.25
N ALA A 241 -16.83 -25.15 -11.20
CA ALA A 241 -15.39 -25.15 -11.00
C ALA A 241 -14.65 -25.69 -12.24
N PRO A 242 -13.46 -25.15 -12.55
CA PRO A 242 -12.63 -25.67 -13.64
C PRO A 242 -12.36 -27.16 -13.47
N LYS A 243 -12.39 -27.89 -14.57
CA LYS A 243 -12.05 -29.33 -14.58
C LYS A 243 -10.59 -29.47 -15.02
N GLY A 244 -9.74 -29.97 -14.11
CA GLY A 244 -8.32 -30.17 -14.40
C GLY A 244 -7.58 -28.82 -14.62
N ASN A 245 -6.47 -28.88 -15.36
CA ASN A 245 -5.57 -27.71 -15.61
C ASN A 245 -5.90 -26.99 -16.94
N THR A 246 -7.07 -27.23 -17.53
CA THR A 246 -7.42 -26.60 -18.81
C THR A 246 -7.89 -25.16 -18.61
N PRO A 247 -7.28 -24.19 -19.32
CA PRO A 247 -7.72 -22.80 -19.24
C PRO A 247 -9.12 -22.64 -19.84
N PRO A 248 -9.89 -21.61 -19.42
CA PRO A 248 -11.20 -21.33 -20.03
C PRO A 248 -11.06 -20.89 -21.49
N PRO A 249 -12.17 -20.87 -22.27
CA PRO A 249 -12.17 -20.35 -23.63
C PRO A 249 -11.50 -18.97 -23.73
N TRP A 250 -10.84 -18.69 -24.85
CA TRP A 250 -9.98 -17.51 -25.01
C TRP A 250 -10.66 -16.18 -24.66
N TRP A 251 -11.95 -16.02 -24.96
CA TRP A 251 -12.70 -14.79 -24.68
C TRP A 251 -12.98 -14.61 -23.17
N ILE A 252 -13.29 -15.72 -22.45
CA ILE A 252 -13.43 -15.69 -20.98
C ILE A 252 -12.07 -15.38 -20.34
N ARG A 253 -11.02 -16.05 -20.83
CA ARG A 253 -9.65 -15.80 -20.39
C ARG A 253 -9.27 -14.33 -20.58
N GLY A 254 -9.61 -13.74 -21.73
CA GLY A 254 -9.40 -12.31 -21.99
C GLY A 254 -10.14 -11.42 -21.00
N MET A 255 -11.41 -11.69 -20.72
CA MET A 255 -12.20 -10.95 -19.73
C MET A 255 -11.59 -11.04 -18.32
N LEU A 256 -11.15 -12.23 -17.89
CA LEU A 256 -10.52 -12.42 -16.60
C LEU A 256 -9.18 -11.66 -16.49
N ILE A 257 -8.40 -11.62 -17.55
CA ILE A 257 -7.17 -10.82 -17.59
C ILE A 257 -7.49 -9.32 -17.52
N VAL A 258 -8.49 -8.84 -18.25
CA VAL A 258 -8.93 -7.44 -18.21
C VAL A 258 -9.42 -7.06 -16.81
N THR A 259 -10.21 -7.91 -16.16
CA THR A 259 -10.66 -7.64 -14.78
C THR A 259 -9.49 -7.65 -13.78
N CYS A 260 -8.56 -8.59 -13.89
CA CYS A 260 -7.32 -8.60 -13.11
C CYS A 260 -6.53 -7.30 -13.30
N THR A 261 -6.39 -6.84 -14.56
CA THR A 261 -5.73 -5.58 -14.90
C THR A 261 -6.43 -4.39 -14.26
N GLY A 262 -7.75 -4.30 -14.40
CA GLY A 262 -8.55 -3.21 -13.82
C GLY A 262 -8.48 -3.18 -12.29
N VAL A 263 -8.58 -4.33 -11.63
CA VAL A 263 -8.45 -4.42 -10.17
C VAL A 263 -7.05 -4.02 -9.72
N SER A 264 -6.00 -4.49 -10.40
CA SER A 264 -4.61 -4.13 -10.08
C SER A 264 -4.36 -2.63 -10.25
N PHE A 265 -4.84 -2.04 -11.34
CA PHE A 265 -4.72 -0.61 -11.60
C PHE A 265 -5.49 0.21 -10.55
N ALA A 266 -6.74 -0.15 -10.25
CA ALA A 266 -7.55 0.52 -9.24
C ALA A 266 -6.94 0.41 -7.84
N HIS A 267 -6.37 -0.75 -7.49
CA HIS A 267 -5.66 -0.95 -6.24
C HIS A 267 -4.44 -0.02 -6.15
N GLY A 268 -3.58 0.01 -7.17
CA GLY A 268 -2.43 0.90 -7.22
C GLY A 268 -2.81 2.38 -7.13
N SER A 269 -3.84 2.81 -7.86
CA SER A 269 -4.30 4.20 -7.87
C SER A 269 -4.95 4.64 -6.55
N ASN A 270 -5.32 3.72 -5.68
CA ASN A 270 -5.88 3.99 -4.35
C ASN A 270 -4.85 3.68 -3.25
N ASP A 271 -4.44 2.44 -3.14
CA ASP A 271 -3.65 1.96 -2.00
C ASP A 271 -2.18 2.40 -2.07
N GLY A 272 -1.59 2.46 -3.26
CA GLY A 272 -0.24 2.98 -3.43
C GLY A 272 -0.08 4.47 -3.08
N GLN A 273 -1.18 5.24 -3.08
CA GLN A 273 -1.16 6.63 -2.64
C GLN A 273 -0.98 6.78 -1.11
N LYS A 274 -1.25 5.75 -0.32
CA LYS A 274 -1.06 5.79 1.14
C LYS A 274 0.42 5.95 1.47
N GLY A 275 1.27 5.14 0.85
CA GLY A 275 2.72 5.26 0.97
C GLY A 275 3.24 6.58 0.39
N MET A 276 2.70 7.04 -0.74
CA MET A 276 3.02 8.36 -1.27
C MET A 276 2.75 9.46 -0.24
N GLY A 277 1.59 9.44 0.43
CA GLY A 277 1.24 10.40 1.47
C GLY A 277 2.23 10.39 2.65
N LEU A 278 2.59 9.20 3.13
CA LEU A 278 3.54 9.03 4.21
C LEU A 278 4.97 9.47 3.82
N ILE A 279 5.43 9.07 2.63
CA ILE A 279 6.74 9.48 2.11
C ILE A 279 6.77 10.99 1.90
N MET A 280 5.71 11.58 1.31
CA MET A 280 5.61 13.01 1.12
C MET A 280 5.63 13.77 2.46
N LEU A 281 4.92 13.27 3.48
CA LEU A 281 4.99 13.85 4.82
C LEU A 281 6.42 13.84 5.38
N ILE A 282 7.10 12.70 5.29
CA ILE A 282 8.47 12.55 5.77
C ILE A 282 9.39 13.54 5.05
N LEU A 283 9.30 13.62 3.72
CA LEU A 283 10.14 14.51 2.91
C LEU A 283 9.84 15.99 3.15
N VAL A 284 8.56 16.37 3.16
CA VAL A 284 8.13 17.75 3.42
C VAL A 284 8.53 18.21 4.81
N GLY A 285 8.39 17.34 5.81
CA GLY A 285 8.72 17.69 7.18
C GLY A 285 10.21 17.69 7.50
N THR A 286 11.02 16.88 6.80
CA THR A 286 12.47 16.80 7.04
C THR A 286 13.28 17.73 6.14
N LEU A 287 12.80 17.95 4.91
CA LEU A 287 13.44 18.79 3.90
C LEU A 287 12.43 19.80 3.31
N PRO A 288 11.87 20.72 4.13
CA PRO A 288 10.80 21.61 3.68
C PRO A 288 11.25 22.52 2.54
N MET A 289 12.50 22.95 2.51
CA MET A 289 13.04 23.78 1.43
C MET A 289 13.05 23.05 0.08
N ALA A 290 13.19 21.73 0.07
CA ALA A 290 13.17 20.93 -1.17
C ALA A 290 11.74 20.58 -1.63
N TYR A 291 10.86 20.23 -0.69
CA TYR A 291 9.60 19.57 -1.01
C TYR A 291 8.34 20.33 -0.60
N ALA A 292 8.43 21.30 0.35
CA ALA A 292 7.27 22.10 0.77
C ALA A 292 7.07 23.35 -0.10
N LEU A 293 8.12 23.84 -0.76
CA LEU A 293 8.01 25.02 -1.61
C LEU A 293 7.48 24.67 -3.00
N ASN A 294 6.49 25.43 -3.47
CA ASN A 294 6.04 25.33 -4.84
C ASN A 294 7.11 25.92 -5.77
N ARG A 295 7.86 25.08 -6.45
CA ARG A 295 8.94 25.47 -7.38
C ARG A 295 8.45 26.26 -8.61
N THR A 296 7.14 26.28 -8.88
CA THR A 296 6.53 27.13 -9.92
C THR A 296 6.21 28.55 -9.44
N MET A 297 6.41 28.81 -8.13
CA MET A 297 6.19 30.12 -7.54
C MET A 297 7.33 31.07 -7.94
N PRO A 298 7.05 32.33 -8.28
CA PRO A 298 8.09 33.32 -8.52
C PRO A 298 9.06 33.46 -7.34
N ALA A 299 10.34 33.68 -7.62
CA ALA A 299 11.41 33.65 -6.60
C ALA A 299 11.21 34.70 -5.49
N ASP A 300 10.62 35.85 -5.81
CA ASP A 300 10.27 36.91 -4.86
C ASP A 300 9.21 36.47 -3.84
N GLN A 301 8.21 35.69 -4.26
CA GLN A 301 7.18 35.12 -3.38
C GLN A 301 7.77 33.97 -2.53
N ALA A 302 8.64 33.16 -3.09
CA ALA A 302 9.30 32.07 -2.36
C ALA A 302 10.17 32.64 -1.23
N LEU A 303 10.88 33.76 -1.45
CA LEU A 303 11.67 34.46 -0.43
C LEU A 303 10.77 35.05 0.67
N GLN A 304 9.62 35.60 0.34
CA GLN A 304 8.67 36.10 1.34
C GLN A 304 8.11 34.97 2.21
N PHE A 305 7.79 33.82 1.61
CA PHE A 305 7.35 32.63 2.35
C PHE A 305 8.44 32.09 3.30
N ALA A 306 9.69 32.04 2.83
CA ALA A 306 10.83 31.64 3.64
C ALA A 306 11.05 32.59 4.83
N ALA A 307 10.95 33.88 4.60
CA ALA A 307 11.07 34.89 5.66
C ALA A 307 9.94 34.80 6.70
N VAL A 308 8.72 34.56 6.28
CA VAL A 308 7.57 34.34 7.19
C VAL A 308 7.75 33.06 8.01
N ALA A 309 8.18 31.97 7.36
CA ALA A 309 8.44 30.69 8.03
C ALA A 309 9.56 30.81 9.08
N GLU A 310 10.60 31.60 8.82
CA GLU A 310 11.69 31.82 9.73
C GLU A 310 11.24 32.65 10.98
N VAL A 311 10.35 33.61 10.79
CA VAL A 311 9.78 34.42 11.88
C VAL A 311 8.83 33.59 12.75
N THR A 312 8.04 32.71 12.15
CA THR A 312 7.10 31.85 12.90
C THR A 312 7.76 30.68 13.62
N ASN A 313 8.99 30.32 13.25
CA ASN A 313 9.75 29.23 13.87
C ASN A 313 10.68 29.67 15.02
N LYS A 314 10.64 30.93 15.41
CA LYS A 314 11.36 31.40 16.60
C LYS A 314 10.62 30.97 17.86
N PRO A 315 11.26 30.22 18.79
CA PRO A 315 10.64 29.89 20.08
C PRO A 315 10.35 31.19 20.83
N TRP A 316 9.13 31.32 21.32
CA TRP A 316 8.67 32.40 22.23
C TRP A 316 9.34 32.29 23.60
#